data_ba1569c17d85b73ee794e40d3d57b338
#
_entry.id   ba1569c17d85b73ee794e40d3d57b338
#
_cell.length_a   1.000
_cell.length_b   1.000
_cell.length_c   1.000
_cell.angle_alpha   90.00
_cell.angle_beta   90.00
_cell.angle_gamma   90.00
#
_symmetry.space_group_name_H-M   'P 1'
#
loop_
_entity.id
_entity.type
_entity.pdbx_description
1 polymer ?
#
loop_
_entity_poly.entity_id
_entity_poly.type
_entity_poly.pdbx_seq_one_letter_code
_entity_poly.pdbx_strand_id
1 'polypeptide(L)' 'MAIGFTYWQEGGVWLGYLDQYPDYMTQGTSLEDLKDHLLDLYKDLSTGVIPNVRQHSELELA' A
#
# COMPACT_ATOMS: atom_id res chain seq x y z
N MET A 1 -1.82 4.55 15.58
CA MET A 1 -1.18 5.25 14.46
C MET A 1 -1.86 4.86 13.17
N ALA A 2 -2.15 5.82 12.31
CA ALA A 2 -2.85 5.57 11.06
C ALA A 2 -1.87 5.71 9.88
N ILE A 3 -2.10 4.89 8.85
CA ILE A 3 -1.30 4.91 7.63
C ILE A 3 -2.27 5.17 6.48
N GLY A 4 -1.94 6.14 5.64
CA GLY A 4 -2.77 6.48 4.50
C GLY A 4 -2.72 5.42 3.41
N PHE A 5 -3.84 5.21 2.76
CA PHE A 5 -3.90 4.35 1.59
C PHE A 5 -4.90 4.91 0.60
N THR A 6 -4.69 4.60 -0.66
CA THR A 6 -5.55 5.01 -1.77
C THR A 6 -6.22 3.77 -2.34
N TYR A 7 -7.50 3.86 -2.63
CA TYR A 7 -8.24 2.72 -3.16
C TYR A 7 -9.31 3.16 -4.15
N TRP A 8 -9.72 2.23 -5.00
CA TRP A 8 -10.80 2.41 -5.95
C TRP A 8 -11.40 1.05 -6.28
N GLN A 9 -12.49 1.06 -7.02
CA GLN A 9 -13.20 -0.15 -7.39
C GLN A 9 -13.30 -0.25 -8.91
N GLU A 10 -12.99 -1.41 -9.45
CA GLU A 10 -13.13 -1.71 -10.87
C GLU A 10 -13.79 -3.07 -11.04
N GLY A 11 -14.96 -3.10 -11.70
CA GLY A 11 -15.64 -4.34 -12.03
C GLY A 11 -15.89 -5.28 -10.86
N GLY A 12 -16.19 -4.73 -9.68
CA GLY A 12 -16.45 -5.52 -8.49
C GLY A 12 -15.20 -5.90 -7.70
N VAL A 13 -14.03 -5.51 -8.17
CA VAL A 13 -12.77 -5.75 -7.47
C VAL A 13 -12.32 -4.43 -6.81
N TRP A 14 -11.86 -4.53 -5.58
CA TRP A 14 -11.31 -3.40 -4.85
C TRP A 14 -9.80 -3.41 -5.02
N LEU A 15 -9.25 -2.27 -5.44
CA LEU A 15 -7.85 -2.11 -5.70
C LEU A 15 -7.29 -1.02 -4.81
N GLY A 16 -6.03 -1.12 -4.44
CA GLY A 16 -5.43 -0.08 -3.62
C GLY A 16 -3.96 -0.24 -3.39
N TYR A 17 -3.37 0.79 -2.81
CA TYR A 17 -1.95 0.80 -2.42
C TYR A 17 -1.78 1.66 -1.19
N LEU A 18 -0.71 1.39 -0.46
CA LEU A 18 -0.30 2.24 0.65
C LEU A 18 0.37 3.50 0.08
N ASP A 19 -0.01 4.67 0.59
CA ASP A 19 0.51 5.94 0.07
C ASP A 19 2.04 6.03 0.21
N GLN A 20 2.61 5.38 1.21
CA GLN A 20 4.07 5.31 1.39
C GLN A 20 4.76 4.39 0.38
N TYR A 21 4.02 3.46 -0.21
CA TYR A 21 4.57 2.45 -1.12
C TYR A 21 3.68 2.32 -2.36
N PRO A 22 3.57 3.38 -3.17
CA PRO A 22 2.61 3.41 -4.28
C PRO A 22 2.90 2.42 -5.41
N ASP A 23 4.11 1.85 -5.43
CA ASP A 23 4.48 0.85 -6.44
C ASP A 23 3.94 -0.55 -6.13
N TYR A 24 3.38 -0.75 -4.94
CA TYR A 24 2.93 -2.06 -4.48
C TYR A 24 1.42 -2.09 -4.34
N MET A 25 0.75 -2.37 -5.46
CA MET A 25 -0.71 -2.43 -5.50
C MET A 25 -1.20 -3.82 -5.10
N THR A 26 -2.34 -3.87 -4.41
CA THR A 26 -3.00 -5.13 -4.08
C THR A 26 -4.49 -5.01 -4.36
N GLN A 27 -5.21 -6.10 -4.20
CA GLN A 27 -6.64 -6.15 -4.48
C GLN A 27 -7.38 -6.96 -3.43
N GLY A 28 -8.69 -6.80 -3.39
CA GLY A 28 -9.55 -7.52 -2.48
C GLY A 28 -10.95 -7.64 -3.04
N THR A 29 -11.75 -8.54 -2.44
CA THR A 29 -13.14 -8.77 -2.83
C THR A 29 -14.09 -7.81 -2.14
N SER A 30 -13.62 -7.11 -1.12
CA SER A 30 -14.36 -6.09 -0.38
C SER A 30 -13.36 -5.08 0.15
N LEU A 31 -13.85 -3.96 0.68
CA LEU A 31 -12.96 -2.97 1.29
C LEU A 31 -12.24 -3.55 2.51
N GLU A 32 -12.95 -4.35 3.31
CA GLU A 32 -12.35 -5.02 4.47
C GLU A 32 -11.24 -5.98 4.06
N ASP A 33 -11.50 -6.77 3.02
CA ASP A 33 -10.51 -7.69 2.48
C ASP A 33 -9.28 -6.94 1.95
N LEU A 34 -9.51 -5.84 1.23
CA LEU A 34 -8.42 -5.00 0.75
C LEU A 34 -7.58 -4.45 1.90
N LYS A 35 -8.23 -3.97 2.96
CA LYS A 35 -7.52 -3.45 4.14
C LYS A 35 -6.64 -4.51 4.80
N ASP A 36 -7.13 -5.74 4.89
CA ASP A 36 -6.35 -6.84 5.45
C ASP A 36 -5.10 -7.12 4.60
N HIS A 37 -5.25 -7.11 3.29
CA HIS A 37 -4.13 -7.31 2.37
C HIS A 37 -3.12 -6.15 2.46
N LEU A 38 -3.62 -4.92 2.57
CA LEU A 38 -2.73 -3.76 2.72
C LEU A 38 -1.96 -3.80 4.03
N LEU A 39 -2.59 -4.26 5.10
CA LEU A 39 -1.93 -4.39 6.39
C LEU A 39 -0.80 -5.42 6.33
N ASP A 40 -1.06 -6.58 5.71
CA ASP A 40 -0.04 -7.61 5.52
C ASP A 40 1.11 -7.08 4.67
N LEU A 41 0.79 -6.37 3.60
CA LEU A 41 1.81 -5.76 2.74
C LEU A 41 2.66 -4.76 3.52
N TYR A 42 2.02 -3.93 4.35
CA TYR A 42 2.75 -2.98 5.18
C TYR A 42 3.74 -3.69 6.11
N LYS A 43 3.32 -4.77 6.74
CA LYS A 43 4.20 -5.55 7.62
C LYS A 43 5.41 -6.08 6.87
N ASP A 44 5.19 -6.64 5.67
CA ASP A 44 6.27 -7.18 4.85
C ASP A 44 7.24 -6.09 4.39
N LEU A 45 6.70 -4.96 3.93
CA LEU A 45 7.52 -3.86 3.42
C LEU A 45 8.31 -3.17 4.53
N SER A 46 7.70 -2.99 5.71
CA SER A 46 8.33 -2.28 6.81
C SER A 46 9.36 -3.13 7.58
N THR A 47 9.26 -4.45 7.50
CA THR A 47 10.21 -5.34 8.17
C THR A 47 11.39 -5.76 7.30
N GLY A 48 11.39 -5.35 6.02
CA GLY A 48 12.49 -5.67 5.11
C GLY A 48 12.44 -7.08 4.55
N VAL A 49 11.30 -7.76 4.65
CA VAL A 49 11.12 -9.10 4.08
C VAL A 49 11.24 -9.05 2.56
N ILE A 50 10.76 -7.96 1.95
CA ILE A 50 10.84 -7.75 0.50
C ILE A 50 12.10 -6.94 0.22
N PRO A 51 13.08 -7.50 -0.53
CA PRO A 51 14.32 -6.77 -0.82
C PRO A 51 14.08 -5.63 -1.81
N ASN A 52 14.92 -4.61 -1.73
CA ASN A 52 14.90 -3.46 -2.65
C ASN A 52 13.57 -2.70 -2.65
N VAL A 53 12.94 -2.59 -1.49
CA VAL A 53 11.73 -1.80 -1.32
C VAL A 53 12.05 -0.33 -1.61
N ARG A 54 11.22 0.29 -2.44
CA ARG A 54 11.39 1.69 -2.78
C ARG A 54 10.98 2.56 -1.60
N GLN A 55 11.77 3.59 -1.35
CA GLN A 55 11.54 4.54 -0.27
C GLN A 55 10.98 5.84 -0.86
N HIS A 56 10.03 6.42 -0.16
CA HIS A 56 9.50 7.73 -0.51
C HIS A 56 10.14 8.78 0.38
N SER A 57 10.64 9.83 -0.23
CA SER A 57 11.22 10.95 0.49
C SER A 57 11.00 12.22 -0.32
N GLU A 58 11.07 13.35 0.34
CA GLU A 58 10.92 14.64 -0.32
C GLU A 58 12.28 15.30 -0.49
N LEU A 59 12.51 15.89 -1.67
CA LEU A 59 13.67 16.73 -1.90
C LEU A 59 13.35 18.17 -1.54
N GLU A 60 14.19 18.77 -0.75
CA GLU A 60 14.07 20.20 -0.47
C GLU A 60 14.72 20.98 -1.60
N LEU A 61 13.95 21.93 -2.14
CA LEU A 61 14.43 22.84 -3.17
C LEU A 61 14.80 24.15 -2.50
N ALA A 62 16.05 24.50 -2.55
CA ALA A 62 16.56 25.71 -1.93
C ALA A 62 16.11 26.97 -2.65
#